data_cda3c48fcc98998e74f67175690389f5
#
_entry.id   cda3c48fcc98998e74f67175690389f5
#
_cell.length_a   1.000
_cell.length_b   1.000
_cell.length_c   1.000
_cell.angle_alpha   90.00
_cell.angle_beta   90.00
_cell.angle_gamma   90.00
#
_symmetry.space_group_name_H-M   'P 1'
#
loop_
_entity.id
_entity.type
_entity.pdbx_description
1 polymer ?
#
loop_
_entity_poly.entity_id
_entity_poly.type
_entity_poly.pdbx_seq_one_letter_code
_entity_poly.pdbx_strand_id
1 'polypeptide(L)'
;SGIAAKREDEAPPALVRDALLHDVLHRDLAAFAGVYEPRELGRLFAVLARNTGGEAAIEDLAKAAGVAKNTLRKYLDFLENAFLIRRVPRLNRDGRPFQRQVLFKVYLTSPTLYTALFGPVAPDAPEYGRLVETAVVAQSLATGTADRLAYASWKGGMVDLILLDRPGGKPQHLFQMDWDGAVTASENGPDTMVNFAVRTNPDAQMTMLTKDRGGPALRGGKDLTLVPAAVHAFWLGRRKG
;
A
#
# COMPACT_ATOMS: atom_id res chain seq x y z
N SER A 1 35.12 15.47 15.12
CA SER A 1 34.66 14.47 16.13
C SER A 1 33.41 14.92 16.93
N GLY A 2 32.65 15.93 16.50
CA GLY A 2 31.48 16.46 17.21
C GLY A 2 30.13 16.04 16.63
N ILE A 3 30.09 15.38 15.46
CA ILE A 3 28.84 15.05 14.76
C ILE A 3 28.29 13.67 15.17
N ALA A 4 29.15 12.74 15.60
CA ALA A 4 28.72 11.39 16.00
C ALA A 4 28.07 11.33 17.38
N ALA A 5 28.46 12.19 18.33
CA ALA A 5 27.97 12.15 19.70
C ALA A 5 26.55 12.72 19.91
N LYS A 6 26.00 13.47 18.95
CA LYS A 6 24.66 14.07 19.06
C LYS A 6 23.53 13.19 18.54
N ARG A 7 23.84 12.07 17.88
CA ARG A 7 22.85 11.17 17.26
C ARG A 7 22.41 9.99 18.13
N GLU A 8 23.12 9.68 19.22
CA GLU A 8 22.80 8.54 20.06
C GLU A 8 21.57 8.74 20.98
N ASP A 9 21.18 10.01 21.24
CA ASP A 9 20.05 10.33 22.13
C ASP A 9 18.73 10.67 21.37
N GLU A 10 18.73 10.72 20.04
CA GLU A 10 17.51 10.97 19.28
C GLU A 10 16.72 9.68 19.05
N ALA A 11 15.42 9.71 19.35
CA ALA A 11 14.53 8.58 19.11
C ALA A 11 14.59 8.15 17.63
N PRO A 12 14.67 6.83 17.31
CA PRO A 12 14.78 6.32 15.95
C PRO A 12 13.80 6.93 14.93
N PRO A 13 12.53 7.21 15.27
CA PRO A 13 11.60 7.90 14.36
C PRO A 13 12.03 9.31 13.98
N ALA A 14 12.65 10.07 14.90
CA ALA A 14 13.12 11.42 14.61
C ALA A 14 14.29 11.41 13.62
N LEU A 15 15.23 10.47 13.77
CA LEU A 15 16.35 10.29 12.84
C LEU A 15 15.85 9.93 11.42
N VAL A 16 14.88 9.02 11.32
CA VAL A 16 14.27 8.65 10.03
C VAL A 16 13.55 9.84 9.41
N ARG A 17 12.79 10.59 10.20
CA ARG A 17 12.10 11.79 9.72
C ARG A 17 13.06 12.83 9.18
N ASP A 18 14.13 13.14 9.92
CA ASP A 18 15.07 14.19 9.55
C ASP A 18 15.90 13.78 8.32
N ALA A 19 16.33 12.51 8.24
CA ALA A 19 16.96 11.97 7.03
C ALA A 19 15.99 12.02 5.83
N LEU A 20 14.75 11.60 6.01
CA LEU A 20 13.73 11.62 4.97
C LEU A 20 13.44 13.03 4.47
N LEU A 21 13.16 13.96 5.38
CA LEU A 21 12.78 15.33 5.03
C LEU A 21 13.98 16.12 4.50
N HIS A 22 15.14 15.99 5.12
CA HIS A 22 16.30 16.80 4.78
C HIS A 22 17.11 16.21 3.64
N ASP A 23 17.44 14.93 3.69
CA ASP A 23 18.34 14.33 2.70
C ASP A 23 17.61 13.94 1.42
N VAL A 24 16.47 13.23 1.52
CA VAL A 24 15.76 12.76 0.34
C VAL A 24 14.91 13.86 -0.29
N LEU A 25 14.06 14.53 0.49
CA LEU A 25 13.11 15.50 -0.07
C LEU A 25 13.73 16.88 -0.38
N HIS A 26 14.81 17.29 0.27
CA HIS A 26 15.43 18.59 0.04
C HIS A 26 16.72 18.54 -0.75
N ARG A 27 17.62 17.59 -0.45
CA ARG A 27 18.95 17.53 -1.09
C ARG A 27 18.93 16.79 -2.41
N ASP A 28 18.35 15.59 -2.43
CA ASP A 28 18.38 14.74 -3.63
C ASP A 28 17.43 15.26 -4.71
N LEU A 29 16.36 15.97 -4.30
CA LEU A 29 15.46 16.67 -5.21
C LEU A 29 16.10 17.85 -5.95
N ALA A 30 17.00 18.57 -5.32
CA ALA A 30 17.70 19.67 -5.98
C ALA A 30 18.60 19.18 -7.13
N ALA A 31 19.01 17.90 -7.08
CA ALA A 31 19.78 17.23 -8.15
C ALA A 31 18.90 16.71 -9.30
N PHE A 32 17.59 16.53 -9.08
CA PHE A 32 16.66 16.07 -10.12
C PHE A 32 16.06 17.28 -10.86
N ALA A 33 16.59 17.54 -12.06
CA ALA A 33 16.14 18.63 -12.91
C ALA A 33 14.60 18.63 -13.10
N GLY A 34 13.94 19.66 -12.58
CA GLY A 34 12.51 19.93 -12.80
C GLY A 34 11.59 19.85 -11.58
N VAL A 35 12.10 19.61 -10.38
CA VAL A 35 11.32 19.78 -9.16
C VAL A 35 11.71 21.12 -8.52
N TYR A 36 10.82 22.11 -8.67
CA TYR A 36 11.13 23.50 -8.30
C TYR A 36 10.83 23.85 -6.83
N GLU A 37 10.00 23.03 -6.16
CA GLU A 37 9.50 23.36 -4.82
C GLU A 37 9.53 22.16 -3.85
N PRO A 38 10.62 21.98 -3.08
CA PRO A 38 10.73 20.92 -2.07
C PRO A 38 9.58 20.88 -1.06
N ARG A 39 9.03 22.06 -0.72
CA ARG A 39 7.89 22.16 0.21
C ARG A 39 6.60 21.54 -0.34
N GLU A 40 6.36 21.68 -1.64
CA GLU A 40 5.18 21.08 -2.28
C GLU A 40 5.27 19.57 -2.27
N LEU A 41 6.45 19.02 -2.57
CA LEU A 41 6.68 17.58 -2.53
C LEU A 41 6.54 17.03 -1.10
N GLY A 42 7.08 17.71 -0.10
CA GLY A 42 6.92 17.32 1.31
C GLY A 42 5.44 17.29 1.74
N ARG A 43 4.65 18.28 1.33
CA ARG A 43 3.20 18.31 1.56
C ARG A 43 2.50 17.14 0.86
N LEU A 44 2.81 16.90 -0.41
CA LEU A 44 2.26 15.76 -1.15
C LEU A 44 2.63 14.44 -0.46
N PHE A 45 3.89 14.25 -0.09
CA PHE A 45 4.32 13.04 0.60
C PHE A 45 3.57 12.83 1.92
N ALA A 46 3.36 13.87 2.71
CA ALA A 46 2.58 13.79 3.94
C ALA A 46 1.10 13.40 3.67
N VAL A 47 0.48 13.96 2.62
CA VAL A 47 -0.88 13.58 2.20
C VAL A 47 -0.94 12.11 1.78
N LEU A 48 0.01 11.64 0.98
CA LEU A 48 0.10 10.25 0.55
C LEU A 48 0.35 9.31 1.73
N ALA A 49 1.23 9.69 2.65
CA ALA A 49 1.54 8.90 3.83
C ALA A 49 0.32 8.72 4.74
N ARG A 50 -0.47 9.79 4.97
CA ARG A 50 -1.74 9.69 5.72
C ARG A 50 -2.76 8.80 5.05
N ASN A 51 -2.73 8.72 3.73
CA ASN A 51 -3.65 7.88 2.93
C ASN A 51 -3.03 6.55 2.49
N THR A 52 -1.95 6.09 3.14
CA THR A 52 -1.34 4.80 2.79
C THR A 52 -2.38 3.67 2.82
N GLY A 53 -2.39 2.81 1.78
CA GLY A 53 -3.42 1.79 1.59
C GLY A 53 -4.76 2.32 1.03
N GLY A 54 -4.95 3.63 0.98
CA GLY A 54 -6.16 4.26 0.44
C GLY A 54 -6.14 4.46 -1.07
N GLU A 55 -7.33 4.48 -1.67
CA GLU A 55 -7.51 4.88 -3.06
C GLU A 55 -7.30 6.39 -3.19
N ALA A 56 -6.63 6.82 -4.23
CA ALA A 56 -6.33 8.21 -4.53
C ALA A 56 -6.60 8.52 -6.00
N ALA A 57 -7.21 9.69 -6.26
CA ALA A 57 -7.39 10.22 -7.59
C ALA A 57 -6.32 11.28 -7.89
N ILE A 58 -5.78 11.28 -9.11
CA ILE A 58 -4.83 12.31 -9.58
C ILE A 58 -5.38 13.72 -9.37
N GLU A 59 -6.68 13.90 -9.60
CA GLU A 59 -7.34 15.19 -9.50
C GLU A 59 -7.40 15.71 -8.07
N ASP A 60 -7.81 14.84 -7.14
CA ASP A 60 -7.94 15.16 -5.72
C ASP A 60 -6.58 15.41 -5.07
N LEU A 61 -5.58 14.60 -5.42
CA LEU A 61 -4.20 14.80 -4.96
C LEU A 61 -3.60 16.10 -5.46
N ALA A 62 -3.83 16.47 -6.73
CA ALA A 62 -3.35 17.72 -7.30
C ALA A 62 -3.94 18.93 -6.57
N LYS A 63 -5.26 18.87 -6.29
CA LYS A 63 -5.97 19.89 -5.51
C LYS A 63 -5.45 19.96 -4.06
N ALA A 64 -5.31 18.82 -3.40
CA ALA A 64 -4.85 18.75 -2.01
C ALA A 64 -3.39 19.22 -1.85
N ALA A 65 -2.52 18.94 -2.81
CA ALA A 65 -1.13 19.37 -2.82
C ALA A 65 -0.95 20.83 -3.33
N GLY A 66 -1.99 21.41 -3.97
CA GLY A 66 -1.92 22.75 -4.56
C GLY A 66 -1.05 22.83 -5.81
N VAL A 67 -0.91 21.75 -6.57
CA VAL A 67 -0.04 21.66 -7.76
C VAL A 67 -0.82 21.30 -9.02
N ALA A 68 -0.26 21.62 -10.18
CA ALA A 68 -0.83 21.18 -11.47
C ALA A 68 -0.73 19.65 -11.63
N LYS A 69 -1.70 19.04 -12.35
CA LYS A 69 -1.74 17.57 -12.56
C LYS A 69 -0.45 17.00 -13.18
N ASN A 70 0.21 17.74 -14.06
CA ASN A 70 1.47 17.30 -14.66
C ASN A 70 2.64 17.34 -13.67
N THR A 71 2.68 18.35 -12.79
CA THR A 71 3.65 18.45 -11.71
C THR A 71 3.42 17.33 -10.70
N LEU A 72 2.16 17.05 -10.34
CA LEU A 72 1.82 15.93 -9.47
C LEU A 72 2.34 14.59 -10.02
N ARG A 73 2.15 14.31 -11.33
CA ARG A 73 2.66 13.05 -11.92
C ARG A 73 4.16 12.93 -11.78
N LYS A 74 4.91 14.00 -12.06
CA LYS A 74 6.37 14.03 -11.87
C LYS A 74 6.76 13.77 -10.42
N TYR A 75 6.04 14.35 -9.45
CA TYR A 75 6.29 14.12 -8.04
C TYR A 75 6.00 12.68 -7.62
N LEU A 76 4.91 12.10 -8.11
CA LEU A 76 4.58 10.68 -7.86
C LEU A 76 5.66 9.75 -8.45
N ASP A 77 6.10 10.01 -9.68
CA ASP A 77 7.16 9.22 -10.32
C ASP A 77 8.48 9.34 -9.55
N PHE A 78 8.79 10.55 -9.07
CA PHE A 78 9.97 10.78 -8.23
C PHE A 78 9.90 10.01 -6.91
N LEU A 79 8.79 10.13 -6.16
CA LEU A 79 8.61 9.44 -4.88
C LEU A 79 8.66 7.92 -5.04
N GLU A 80 8.17 7.40 -6.15
CA GLU A 80 8.21 5.96 -6.45
C GLU A 80 9.64 5.51 -6.83
N ASN A 81 10.37 6.29 -7.63
CA ASN A 81 11.77 6.03 -7.97
C ASN A 81 12.71 6.17 -6.76
N ALA A 82 12.38 7.04 -5.80
CA ALA A 82 13.07 7.18 -4.52
C ALA A 82 12.70 6.08 -3.51
N PHE A 83 11.89 5.10 -3.90
CA PHE A 83 11.40 4.02 -3.03
C PHE A 83 10.70 4.50 -1.75
N LEU A 84 10.00 5.62 -1.81
CA LEU A 84 9.20 6.14 -0.69
C LEU A 84 7.76 5.67 -0.73
N ILE A 85 7.23 5.51 -1.94
CA ILE A 85 5.88 5.03 -2.18
C ILE A 85 5.86 3.93 -3.25
N ARG A 86 4.75 3.20 -3.30
CA ARG A 86 4.36 2.34 -4.40
C ARG A 86 2.92 2.63 -4.80
N ARG A 87 2.70 2.87 -6.09
CA ARG A 87 1.35 2.93 -6.67
C ARG A 87 0.92 1.53 -7.09
N VAL A 88 -0.28 1.14 -6.69
CA VAL A 88 -0.90 -0.13 -7.05
C VAL A 88 -2.07 0.18 -7.97
N PRO A 89 -2.07 -0.33 -9.21
CA PRO A 89 -3.07 0.00 -10.21
C PRO A 89 -4.41 -0.64 -9.90
N ARG A 90 -5.50 0.03 -10.31
CA ARG A 90 -6.86 -0.45 -10.21
C ARG A 90 -7.22 -1.36 -11.39
N LEU A 91 -7.88 -2.46 -11.09
CA LEU A 91 -8.58 -3.29 -12.06
C LEU A 91 -10.09 -2.98 -12.04
N ASN A 92 -10.74 -3.18 -13.17
CA ASN A 92 -12.19 -3.16 -13.24
C ASN A 92 -12.79 -4.46 -12.67
N ARG A 93 -14.11 -4.55 -12.59
CA ARG A 93 -14.83 -5.72 -12.08
C ARG A 93 -14.54 -7.03 -12.85
N ASP A 94 -14.03 -6.94 -14.08
CA ASP A 94 -13.66 -8.08 -14.92
C ASP A 94 -12.17 -8.46 -14.83
N GLY A 95 -11.45 -7.86 -13.85
CA GLY A 95 -10.03 -8.13 -13.62
C GLY A 95 -9.09 -7.52 -14.67
N ARG A 96 -9.57 -6.56 -15.45
CA ARG A 96 -8.77 -5.92 -16.51
C ARG A 96 -8.29 -4.54 -16.08
N PRO A 97 -7.07 -4.14 -16.45
CA PRO A 97 -6.59 -2.80 -16.19
C PRO A 97 -7.40 -1.75 -16.97
N PHE A 98 -7.54 -0.57 -16.40
CA PHE A 98 -8.09 0.58 -17.11
C PHE A 98 -7.07 1.14 -18.11
N GLN A 99 -7.52 1.59 -19.27
CA GLN A 99 -6.66 2.27 -20.27
C GLN A 99 -6.00 3.54 -19.71
N ARG A 100 -6.70 4.25 -18.82
CA ARG A 100 -6.18 5.41 -18.09
C ARG A 100 -6.34 5.16 -16.60
N GLN A 101 -5.22 5.05 -15.91
CA GLN A 101 -5.19 4.94 -14.44
C GLN A 101 -5.37 6.33 -13.83
N VAL A 102 -6.61 6.70 -13.53
CA VAL A 102 -6.94 7.95 -12.83
C VAL A 102 -7.10 7.72 -11.32
N LEU A 103 -7.35 6.47 -10.93
CA LEU A 103 -7.46 6.00 -9.55
C LEU A 103 -6.40 4.91 -9.32
N PHE A 104 -5.75 4.95 -8.17
CA PHE A 104 -4.76 3.97 -7.73
C PHE A 104 -4.71 3.96 -6.21
N LYS A 105 -4.29 2.85 -5.61
CA LYS A 105 -3.88 2.84 -4.20
C LYS A 105 -2.43 3.29 -4.09
N VAL A 106 -2.09 3.99 -3.00
CA VAL A 106 -0.71 4.36 -2.67
C VAL A 106 -0.33 3.69 -1.37
N TYR A 107 0.82 3.04 -1.37
CA TYR A 107 1.43 2.48 -0.16
C TYR A 107 2.78 3.13 0.09
N LEU A 108 3.07 3.40 1.34
CA LEU A 108 4.45 3.64 1.75
C LEU A 108 5.25 2.33 1.59
N THR A 109 6.51 2.43 1.26
CA THR A 109 7.40 1.26 1.14
C THR A 109 7.83 0.70 2.50
N SER A 110 7.52 1.41 3.58
CA SER A 110 7.68 0.95 4.96
C SER A 110 6.69 1.67 5.88
N PRO A 111 6.03 0.97 6.83
CA PRO A 111 5.24 1.62 7.88
C PRO A 111 6.04 2.58 8.76
N THR A 112 7.36 2.39 8.85
CA THR A 112 8.28 3.28 9.59
C THR A 112 8.24 4.70 9.05
N LEU A 113 8.02 4.90 7.75
CA LEU A 113 7.88 6.23 7.15
C LEU A 113 6.65 6.97 7.72
N TYR A 114 5.56 6.25 7.99
CA TYR A 114 4.38 6.82 8.63
C TYR A 114 4.69 7.26 10.07
N THR A 115 5.27 6.36 10.86
CA THR A 115 5.58 6.66 12.27
C THR A 115 6.66 7.72 12.43
N ALA A 116 7.57 7.85 11.48
CA ALA A 116 8.54 8.94 11.43
C ALA A 116 7.88 10.31 11.23
N LEU A 117 6.84 10.38 10.40
CA LEU A 117 6.12 11.63 10.12
C LEU A 117 5.12 12.01 11.20
N PHE A 118 4.39 11.04 11.76
CA PHE A 118 3.19 11.28 12.57
C PHE A 118 3.28 10.73 13.99
N GLY A 119 4.37 10.05 14.33
CA GLY A 119 4.54 9.38 15.62
C GLY A 119 3.99 7.95 15.65
N PRO A 120 4.18 7.24 16.77
CA PRO A 120 3.69 5.89 16.98
C PRO A 120 2.16 5.80 16.88
N VAL A 121 1.67 4.69 16.35
CA VAL A 121 0.23 4.40 16.22
C VAL A 121 -0.13 3.26 17.15
N ALA A 122 -1.13 3.45 18.00
CA ALA A 122 -1.63 2.43 18.90
C ALA A 122 -2.34 1.30 18.12
N PRO A 123 -2.26 0.03 18.62
CA PRO A 123 -2.84 -1.12 17.92
C PRO A 123 -4.37 -1.08 17.72
N ASP A 124 -5.06 -0.28 18.51
CA ASP A 124 -6.51 -0.03 18.47
C ASP A 124 -6.90 1.21 17.65
N ALA A 125 -5.91 1.96 17.16
CA ALA A 125 -6.18 3.14 16.34
C ALA A 125 -6.73 2.74 14.95
N PRO A 126 -7.65 3.53 14.39
CA PRO A 126 -8.27 3.24 13.09
C PRO A 126 -7.27 3.09 11.93
N GLU A 127 -6.12 3.75 12.03
CA GLU A 127 -5.07 3.72 11.02
C GLU A 127 -4.25 2.43 11.05
N TYR A 128 -4.28 1.68 12.17
CA TYR A 128 -3.39 0.55 12.38
C TYR A 128 -3.58 -0.55 11.34
N GLY A 129 -4.83 -0.88 10.98
CA GLY A 129 -5.14 -1.86 9.93
C GLY A 129 -4.51 -1.51 8.58
N ARG A 130 -4.53 -0.22 8.21
CA ARG A 130 -3.88 0.27 6.98
C ARG A 130 -2.35 0.19 7.04
N LEU A 131 -1.77 0.38 8.21
CA LEU A 131 -0.33 0.20 8.39
C LEU A 131 0.07 -1.28 8.32
N VAL A 132 -0.78 -2.18 8.79
CA VAL A 132 -0.58 -3.64 8.61
C VAL A 132 -0.66 -4.01 7.13
N GLU A 133 -1.65 -3.52 6.39
CA GLU A 133 -1.74 -3.71 4.93
C GLU A 133 -0.48 -3.15 4.24
N THR A 134 -0.03 -1.96 4.63
CA THR A 134 1.21 -1.35 4.14
C THR A 134 2.43 -2.24 4.42
N ALA A 135 2.52 -2.87 5.59
CA ALA A 135 3.60 -3.80 5.93
C ALA A 135 3.59 -5.05 5.02
N VAL A 136 2.41 -5.60 4.74
CA VAL A 136 2.26 -6.75 3.82
C VAL A 136 2.71 -6.37 2.41
N VAL A 137 2.30 -5.20 1.91
CA VAL A 137 2.74 -4.69 0.61
C VAL A 137 4.24 -4.46 0.59
N ALA A 138 4.82 -3.84 1.64
CA ALA A 138 6.26 -3.63 1.76
C ALA A 138 7.06 -4.95 1.67
N GLN A 139 6.59 -6.03 2.29
CA GLN A 139 7.20 -7.36 2.14
C GLN A 139 7.07 -7.88 0.71
N SER A 140 5.95 -7.66 0.04
CA SER A 140 5.76 -8.03 -1.37
C SER A 140 6.72 -7.29 -2.30
N LEU A 141 7.02 -6.01 -2.02
CA LEU A 141 8.05 -5.24 -2.75
C LEU A 141 9.42 -5.89 -2.60
N ALA A 142 9.78 -6.33 -1.40
CA ALA A 142 11.04 -6.98 -1.12
C ALA A 142 11.20 -8.34 -1.86
N THR A 143 10.12 -9.01 -2.24
CA THR A 143 10.16 -10.29 -2.98
C THR A 143 10.16 -10.14 -4.50
N GLY A 144 10.18 -8.90 -5.03
CA GLY A 144 10.18 -8.64 -6.47
C GLY A 144 8.82 -8.89 -7.14
N THR A 145 7.74 -8.95 -6.38
CA THR A 145 6.37 -9.15 -6.93
C THR A 145 5.60 -7.84 -7.12
N ALA A 146 6.26 -6.70 -6.93
CA ALA A 146 5.67 -5.38 -6.97
C ALA A 146 4.88 -5.07 -8.26
N ASP A 147 5.42 -5.45 -9.42
CA ASP A 147 4.81 -5.15 -10.72
C ASP A 147 3.58 -6.04 -11.02
N ARG A 148 3.33 -7.02 -10.18
CA ARG A 148 2.20 -7.93 -10.25
C ARG A 148 1.08 -7.56 -9.28
N LEU A 149 1.28 -6.53 -8.46
CA LEU A 149 0.26 -6.07 -7.52
C LEU A 149 -0.78 -5.22 -8.22
N ALA A 150 -2.03 -5.44 -7.88
CA ALA A 150 -3.20 -4.67 -8.29
C ALA A 150 -4.24 -4.66 -7.16
N TYR A 151 -5.30 -3.90 -7.30
CA TYR A 151 -6.51 -3.99 -6.50
C TYR A 151 -7.73 -3.83 -7.40
N ALA A 152 -8.91 -4.15 -6.90
CA ALA A 152 -10.15 -3.90 -7.65
C ALA A 152 -11.14 -3.15 -6.76
N SER A 153 -11.83 -2.18 -7.34
CA SER A 153 -12.86 -1.40 -6.64
C SER A 153 -13.98 -1.03 -7.63
N TRP A 154 -15.24 -1.21 -7.20
CA TRP A 154 -16.43 -0.88 -7.97
C TRP A 154 -17.58 -0.53 -7.03
N LYS A 155 -18.71 -0.04 -7.56
CA LYS A 155 -19.87 0.26 -6.74
C LYS A 155 -20.36 -0.99 -6.03
N GLY A 156 -20.25 -1.01 -4.71
CA GLY A 156 -20.69 -2.11 -3.85
C GLY A 156 -19.67 -3.23 -3.63
N GLY A 157 -18.39 -3.05 -4.01
CA GLY A 157 -17.37 -4.06 -3.71
C GLY A 157 -15.93 -3.62 -3.96
N MET A 158 -15.03 -4.26 -3.22
CA MET A 158 -13.59 -4.04 -3.33
C MET A 158 -12.85 -5.35 -3.04
N VAL A 159 -11.70 -5.54 -3.69
CA VAL A 159 -10.67 -6.51 -3.32
C VAL A 159 -9.41 -5.72 -3.01
N ASP A 160 -8.91 -5.83 -1.79
CA ASP A 160 -7.87 -4.92 -1.28
C ASP A 160 -6.54 -5.06 -1.99
N LEU A 161 -6.11 -6.30 -2.23
CA LEU A 161 -4.87 -6.56 -2.93
C LEU A 161 -5.02 -7.80 -3.82
N ILE A 162 -4.46 -7.74 -5.01
CA ILE A 162 -4.50 -8.81 -6.01
C ILE A 162 -3.08 -9.05 -6.50
N LEU A 163 -2.62 -10.29 -6.41
CA LEU A 163 -1.40 -10.71 -7.08
C LEU A 163 -1.77 -11.32 -8.43
N LEU A 164 -1.24 -10.75 -9.50
CA LEU A 164 -1.42 -11.25 -10.86
C LEU A 164 -0.39 -12.35 -11.17
N ASP A 165 -0.67 -13.22 -12.11
CA ASP A 165 0.26 -14.24 -12.63
C ASP A 165 1.50 -13.61 -13.27
N ARG A 166 1.32 -12.44 -13.91
CA ARG A 166 2.34 -11.58 -14.52
C ARG A 166 1.83 -10.13 -14.54
N PRO A 167 2.68 -9.13 -14.77
CA PRO A 167 2.23 -7.75 -14.95
C PRO A 167 1.11 -7.65 -16.00
N GLY A 168 -0.05 -7.08 -15.62
CA GLY A 168 -1.23 -6.97 -16.47
C GLY A 168 -1.94 -8.28 -16.81
N GLY A 169 -1.55 -9.40 -16.19
CA GLY A 169 -2.11 -10.71 -16.39
C GLY A 169 -3.40 -10.97 -15.61
N LYS A 170 -3.69 -12.26 -15.35
CA LYS A 170 -4.89 -12.68 -14.63
C LYS A 170 -4.67 -12.66 -13.12
N PRO A 171 -5.70 -12.39 -12.31
CA PRO A 171 -5.68 -12.59 -10.87
C PRO A 171 -5.26 -14.03 -10.52
N GLN A 172 -4.19 -14.18 -9.74
CA GLN A 172 -3.69 -15.46 -9.26
C GLN A 172 -4.00 -15.66 -7.78
N HIS A 173 -3.90 -14.60 -7.00
CA HIS A 173 -4.17 -14.61 -5.57
C HIS A 173 -4.88 -13.32 -5.17
N LEU A 174 -5.97 -13.44 -4.44
CA LEU A 174 -6.77 -12.34 -3.93
C LEU A 174 -6.58 -12.23 -2.41
N PHE A 175 -6.42 -11.03 -1.92
CA PHE A 175 -6.29 -10.76 -0.50
C PHE A 175 -7.32 -9.71 -0.07
N GLN A 176 -7.95 -9.96 1.06
CA GLN A 176 -8.83 -9.04 1.75
C GLN A 176 -8.31 -8.81 3.15
N MET A 177 -8.22 -7.56 3.59
CA MET A 177 -7.86 -7.22 4.96
C MET A 177 -9.07 -7.31 5.88
N ASP A 178 -8.90 -7.95 7.03
CA ASP A 178 -9.91 -8.09 8.08
C ASP A 178 -9.27 -7.93 9.47
N TRP A 179 -8.66 -6.78 9.70
CA TRP A 179 -7.92 -6.50 10.92
C TRP A 179 -8.81 -6.46 12.15
N ASP A 180 -9.98 -5.85 12.04
CA ASP A 180 -10.97 -5.68 13.11
C ASP A 180 -12.05 -6.77 13.14
N GLY A 181 -12.03 -7.71 12.20
CA GLY A 181 -13.02 -8.77 12.10
C GLY A 181 -14.33 -8.35 11.43
N ALA A 182 -14.46 -7.09 11.00
CA ALA A 182 -15.70 -6.55 10.44
C ALA A 182 -16.07 -7.20 9.11
N VAL A 183 -15.09 -7.55 8.28
CA VAL A 183 -15.33 -8.20 6.98
C VAL A 183 -15.87 -9.62 7.16
N THR A 184 -15.27 -10.41 8.05
CA THR A 184 -15.76 -11.78 8.33
C THR A 184 -17.07 -11.80 9.09
N ALA A 185 -17.37 -10.77 9.87
CA ALA A 185 -18.64 -10.61 10.58
C ALA A 185 -19.78 -10.14 9.66
N SER A 186 -19.44 -9.50 8.53
CA SER A 186 -20.43 -9.05 7.55
C SER A 186 -20.97 -10.22 6.74
N GLU A 187 -22.28 -10.28 6.55
CA GLU A 187 -22.94 -11.32 5.73
C GLU A 187 -22.42 -11.34 4.29
N ASN A 188 -22.05 -10.18 3.73
CA ASN A 188 -21.61 -10.03 2.33
C ASN A 188 -20.12 -9.71 2.19
N GLY A 189 -19.37 -9.56 3.28
CA GLY A 189 -17.98 -9.10 3.24
C GLY A 189 -17.04 -9.97 2.38
N PRO A 190 -16.95 -11.28 2.66
CA PRO A 190 -16.11 -12.19 1.87
C PRO A 190 -16.67 -12.50 0.47
N ASP A 191 -17.98 -12.35 0.26
CA ASP A 191 -18.65 -12.67 -1.01
C ASP A 191 -18.18 -11.77 -2.16
N THR A 192 -17.75 -10.56 -1.84
CA THR A 192 -17.17 -9.63 -2.82
C THR A 192 -15.92 -10.19 -3.48
N MET A 193 -15.01 -10.75 -2.69
CA MET A 193 -13.77 -11.40 -3.18
C MET A 193 -14.10 -12.68 -3.94
N VAL A 194 -15.02 -13.52 -3.42
CA VAL A 194 -15.48 -14.75 -4.08
C VAL A 194 -16.10 -14.45 -5.43
N ASN A 195 -17.02 -13.48 -5.50
CA ASN A 195 -17.69 -13.07 -6.75
C ASN A 195 -16.68 -12.52 -7.77
N PHE A 196 -15.68 -11.80 -7.32
CA PHE A 196 -14.59 -11.33 -8.19
C PHE A 196 -13.75 -12.49 -8.72
N ALA A 197 -13.38 -13.45 -7.86
CA ALA A 197 -12.65 -14.66 -8.27
C ALA A 197 -13.42 -15.46 -9.34
N VAL A 198 -14.69 -15.77 -9.06
CA VAL A 198 -15.54 -16.52 -10.01
C VAL A 198 -15.61 -15.84 -11.38
N ARG A 199 -15.64 -14.52 -11.41
CA ARG A 199 -15.75 -13.72 -12.62
C ARG A 199 -14.44 -13.61 -13.40
N THR A 200 -13.30 -13.60 -12.73
CA THR A 200 -11.99 -13.26 -13.34
C THR A 200 -11.07 -14.48 -13.50
N ASN A 201 -10.91 -15.26 -12.46
CA ASN A 201 -10.20 -16.52 -12.42
C ASN A 201 -10.75 -17.39 -11.28
N PRO A 202 -11.62 -18.38 -11.58
CA PRO A 202 -12.21 -19.25 -10.57
C PRO A 202 -11.20 -20.09 -9.76
N ASP A 203 -9.99 -20.26 -10.28
CA ASP A 203 -8.90 -21.00 -9.65
C ASP A 203 -7.96 -20.10 -8.84
N ALA A 204 -8.24 -18.78 -8.77
CA ALA A 204 -7.45 -17.87 -7.96
C ALA A 204 -7.54 -18.24 -6.48
N GLN A 205 -6.38 -18.26 -5.81
CA GLN A 205 -6.33 -18.44 -4.37
C GLN A 205 -6.97 -17.22 -3.68
N MET A 206 -7.61 -17.46 -2.54
CA MET A 206 -8.25 -16.41 -1.76
C MET A 206 -7.76 -16.46 -0.31
N THR A 207 -7.22 -15.37 0.17
CA THR A 207 -6.73 -15.23 1.55
C THR A 207 -7.34 -14.02 2.22
N MET A 208 -7.87 -14.22 3.40
CA MET A 208 -8.27 -13.15 4.30
C MET A 208 -7.16 -12.93 5.33
N LEU A 209 -6.59 -11.73 5.31
CA LEU A 209 -5.53 -11.33 6.22
C LEU A 209 -6.16 -10.77 7.49
N THR A 210 -6.00 -11.50 8.59
CA THR A 210 -6.64 -11.21 9.87
C THR A 210 -5.62 -10.73 10.91
N LYS A 211 -6.09 -10.28 12.06
CA LYS A 211 -5.25 -9.94 13.21
C LYS A 211 -4.58 -11.20 13.79
N ASP A 212 -5.37 -12.22 14.10
CA ASP A 212 -4.96 -13.38 14.89
C ASP A 212 -5.63 -14.71 14.49
N ARG A 213 -6.60 -14.67 13.57
CA ARG A 213 -7.35 -15.86 13.15
C ARG A 213 -6.65 -16.56 11.98
N GLY A 214 -6.58 -17.88 12.02
CA GLY A 214 -6.02 -18.70 10.95
C GLY A 214 -6.85 -19.94 10.67
N GLY A 215 -6.65 -20.55 9.51
CA GLY A 215 -7.28 -21.79 9.11
C GLY A 215 -8.18 -21.68 7.88
N PRO A 216 -8.74 -22.81 7.43
CA PRO A 216 -9.64 -22.83 6.28
C PRO A 216 -11.00 -22.19 6.63
N ALA A 217 -11.63 -21.58 5.64
CA ALA A 217 -13.00 -21.11 5.72
C ALA A 217 -13.70 -21.33 4.38
N LEU A 218 -15.03 -21.44 4.42
CA LEU A 218 -15.86 -21.66 3.24
C LEU A 218 -16.80 -20.47 3.09
N ARG A 219 -16.85 -19.85 1.92
CA ARG A 219 -17.76 -18.76 1.60
C ARG A 219 -18.27 -18.88 0.15
N GLY A 220 -19.57 -18.72 -0.03
CA GLY A 220 -20.18 -18.84 -1.36
C GLY A 220 -19.82 -20.15 -2.10
N GLY A 221 -19.61 -21.25 -1.38
CA GLY A 221 -19.18 -22.53 -1.95
C GLY A 221 -17.72 -22.56 -2.43
N LYS A 222 -16.90 -21.57 -2.06
CA LYS A 222 -15.47 -21.49 -2.40
C LYS A 222 -14.62 -21.52 -1.13
N ASP A 223 -13.48 -22.22 -1.25
CA ASP A 223 -12.48 -22.28 -0.21
C ASP A 223 -11.70 -20.96 -0.14
N LEU A 224 -11.53 -20.45 1.05
CA LEU A 224 -10.61 -19.36 1.37
C LEU A 224 -9.81 -19.71 2.62
N THR A 225 -8.66 -19.06 2.77
CA THR A 225 -7.79 -19.26 3.92
C THR A 225 -7.72 -18.00 4.76
N LEU A 226 -7.96 -18.12 6.07
CA LEU A 226 -7.67 -17.08 7.03
C LEU A 226 -6.20 -17.20 7.42
N VAL A 227 -5.47 -16.10 7.40
CA VAL A 227 -4.05 -16.05 7.77
C VAL A 227 -3.78 -14.79 8.59
N PRO A 228 -3.19 -14.89 9.79
CA PRO A 228 -2.72 -13.69 10.48
C PRO A 228 -1.74 -12.92 9.60
N ALA A 229 -1.97 -11.60 9.46
CA ALA A 229 -1.17 -10.75 8.57
C ALA A 229 0.34 -10.81 8.88
N ALA A 230 0.70 -10.91 10.17
CA ALA A 230 2.09 -11.06 10.61
C ALA A 230 2.71 -12.38 10.10
N VAL A 231 1.95 -13.48 10.13
CA VAL A 231 2.40 -14.79 9.61
C VAL A 231 2.58 -14.74 8.10
N HIS A 232 1.64 -14.10 7.39
CA HIS A 232 1.75 -13.90 5.94
C HIS A 232 2.98 -13.08 5.57
N ALA A 233 3.22 -11.96 6.24
CA ALA A 233 4.39 -11.12 6.02
C ALA A 233 5.71 -11.88 6.29
N PHE A 234 5.75 -12.70 7.35
CA PHE A 234 6.90 -13.57 7.64
C PHE A 234 7.15 -14.59 6.54
N TRP A 235 6.13 -15.25 6.00
CA TRP A 235 6.28 -16.21 4.91
C TRP A 235 6.77 -15.56 3.61
N LEU A 236 6.28 -14.35 3.31
CA LEU A 236 6.79 -13.59 2.16
C LEU A 236 8.31 -13.33 2.30
N GLY A 237 8.78 -12.96 3.48
CA GLY A 237 10.19 -12.72 3.73
C GLY A 237 11.09 -13.96 3.59
N ARG A 238 10.55 -15.17 3.81
CA ARG A 238 11.30 -16.44 3.72
C ARG A 238 11.46 -16.99 2.30
N ARG A 239 10.67 -16.55 1.34
CA ARG A 239 10.73 -17.04 -0.06
C ARG A 239 11.97 -16.63 -0.84
N LYS A 240 12.94 -15.97 -0.20
CA LYS A 240 14.24 -15.57 -0.76
C LYS A 240 15.40 -16.55 -0.46
N GLY A 241 15.10 -17.72 0.10
CA GLY A 241 16.08 -18.77 0.36
C GLY A 241 16.08 -19.84 -0.73
#